data_6dd2b35cf27f9935d9898365239fc0e4
#
_entry.id   6dd2b35cf27f9935d9898365239fc0e4
#
_cell.length_a   1.000
_cell.length_b   1.000
_cell.length_c   1.000
_cell.angle_alpha   90.00
_cell.angle_beta   90.00
_cell.angle_gamma   90.00
#
_symmetry.space_group_name_H-M   'P 1'
#
loop_
_entity.id
_entity.type
_entity.pdbx_description
1 polymer ?
#
loop_
_entity_poly.entity_id
_entity_poly.type
_entity_poly.pdbx_seq_one_letter_code
_entity_poly.pdbx_strand_id
1 'polypeptide(L)'
;MSRNAKTATVYRMVMPDHVCPYGRKSLWLLRRKGYRVDDRWLTTRGQTDAFKADHGVKTTPQTFIDGVRIGGHDDLRRHFGQRVPEEGATSYWPVIAVFAVAALIASVVVWWQEGWVVASFPPTFISISMCLLAMLKLQDLEKFSTMFLNYDLLAQRWPWYGYIYPFAELGAGVLMLAGVLTWLSAPVALVIGTIGAVSVFKAVYIDRRKLKCACVGGSSNVPLGFVSLTENLMMIGMAIWMLAMPMGG
;
A
#
# COMPACT_ATOMS: atom_id res chain seq x y z
N MET A 1 3.44 8.84 50.00
CA MET A 1 4.57 8.67 49.05
C MET A 1 4.16 9.31 47.73
N SER A 2 4.64 10.53 47.47
CA SER A 2 4.37 11.21 46.19
C SER A 2 5.09 10.46 45.09
N ARG A 3 4.36 9.80 44.19
CA ARG A 3 4.95 9.25 42.94
C ARG A 3 5.49 10.47 42.18
N ASN A 4 6.81 10.59 42.10
CA ASN A 4 7.45 11.55 41.18
C ASN A 4 6.81 11.43 39.82
N ALA A 5 6.00 12.39 39.42
CA ALA A 5 5.32 12.37 38.13
C ALA A 5 6.40 12.49 37.05
N LYS A 6 6.56 11.44 36.22
CA LYS A 6 7.46 11.46 35.10
C LYS A 6 7.12 12.65 34.20
N THR A 7 8.09 13.49 33.89
CA THR A 7 7.88 14.71 33.09
C THR A 7 8.50 14.57 31.72
N ALA A 8 7.86 15.12 30.69
CA ALA A 8 8.37 15.19 29.36
C ALA A 8 8.01 16.54 28.72
N THR A 9 8.90 17.06 27.88
CA THR A 9 8.66 18.27 27.09
C THR A 9 8.66 17.91 25.60
N VAL A 10 7.70 18.42 24.84
CA VAL A 10 7.59 18.21 23.41
C VAL A 10 7.58 19.56 22.69
N TYR A 11 8.58 19.79 21.86
CA TYR A 11 8.61 20.93 20.95
C TYR A 11 8.04 20.54 19.61
N ARG A 12 6.98 21.21 19.15
CA ARG A 12 6.30 20.90 17.90
C ARG A 12 5.75 22.13 17.19
N MET A 13 5.64 22.05 15.86
CA MET A 13 5.02 23.12 15.09
C MET A 13 3.51 23.18 15.33
N VAL A 14 3.02 24.39 15.60
CA VAL A 14 1.61 24.76 15.68
C VAL A 14 1.44 26.11 15.02
N MET A 15 1.09 26.11 13.75
CA MET A 15 0.88 27.28 12.90
C MET A 15 -0.58 27.31 12.45
N PRO A 16 -1.13 28.46 12.00
CA PRO A 16 -2.51 28.52 11.51
C PRO A 16 -2.84 27.47 10.45
N ASP A 17 -1.92 27.24 9.53
CA ASP A 17 -2.10 26.34 8.36
C ASP A 17 -1.49 24.95 8.60
N HIS A 18 -0.78 24.73 9.71
CA HIS A 18 -0.06 23.48 9.95
C HIS A 18 0.07 23.11 11.41
N VAL A 19 -0.55 22.04 11.80
CA VAL A 19 -0.36 21.40 13.11
C VAL A 19 0.40 20.09 12.93
N CYS A 20 1.61 20.00 13.48
CA CYS A 20 2.47 18.85 13.31
C CYS A 20 1.80 17.54 13.78
N PRO A 21 1.48 16.60 12.86
CA PRO A 21 0.79 15.35 13.23
C PRO A 21 1.66 14.43 14.08
N TYR A 22 2.97 14.39 13.82
CA TYR A 22 3.92 13.59 14.61
C TYR A 22 4.06 14.16 16.05
N GLY A 23 3.98 15.48 16.21
CA GLY A 23 3.93 16.10 17.53
C GLY A 23 2.70 15.67 18.32
N ARG A 24 1.53 15.65 17.69
CA ARG A 24 0.30 15.16 18.33
C ARG A 24 0.39 13.69 18.72
N LYS A 25 0.96 12.85 17.85
CA LYS A 25 1.22 11.43 18.16
C LYS A 25 2.18 11.26 19.33
N SER A 26 3.22 12.10 19.44
CA SER A 26 4.17 12.07 20.56
C SER A 26 3.50 12.44 21.88
N LEU A 27 2.67 13.51 21.89
CA LEU A 27 1.90 13.90 23.06
C LEU A 27 0.97 12.77 23.53
N TRP A 28 0.25 12.15 22.59
CA TRP A 28 -0.65 11.04 22.91
C TRP A 28 0.10 9.85 23.52
N LEU A 29 1.25 9.48 22.92
CA LEU A 29 2.06 8.37 23.39
C LEU A 29 2.60 8.60 24.80
N LEU A 30 3.14 9.79 25.08
CA LEU A 30 3.65 10.17 26.39
C LEU A 30 2.55 10.16 27.45
N ARG A 31 1.38 10.76 27.17
CA ARG A 31 0.24 10.76 28.10
C ARG A 31 -0.24 9.34 28.41
N ARG A 32 -0.31 8.47 27.38
CA ARG A 32 -0.66 7.05 27.57
C ARG A 32 0.36 6.29 28.41
N LYS A 33 1.63 6.72 28.40
CA LYS A 33 2.71 6.16 29.25
C LYS A 33 2.76 6.81 30.65
N GLY A 34 1.82 7.69 30.99
CA GLY A 34 1.71 8.32 32.31
C GLY A 34 2.64 9.51 32.54
N TYR A 35 3.17 10.12 31.48
CA TYR A 35 3.98 11.33 31.60
C TYR A 35 3.10 12.57 31.72
N ARG A 36 3.50 13.51 32.58
CA ARG A 36 3.04 14.90 32.56
C ARG A 36 3.81 15.60 31.43
N VAL A 37 3.10 16.10 30.42
CA VAL A 37 3.73 16.64 29.21
C VAL A 37 3.60 18.15 29.16
N ASP A 38 4.74 18.85 29.07
CA ASP A 38 4.87 20.26 28.72
C ASP A 38 4.91 20.39 27.20
N ASP A 39 3.86 20.94 26.59
CA ASP A 39 3.67 21.06 25.14
C ASP A 39 4.14 22.44 24.66
N ARG A 40 5.34 22.52 24.10
CA ARG A 40 5.99 23.75 23.61
C ARG A 40 5.73 23.96 22.13
N TRP A 41 5.05 25.04 21.81
CA TRP A 41 4.63 25.37 20.46
C TRP A 41 5.66 26.23 19.75
N LEU A 42 6.02 25.84 18.55
CA LEU A 42 6.78 26.62 17.58
C LEU A 42 5.76 27.18 16.58
N THR A 43 5.43 28.46 16.72
CA THR A 43 4.29 29.09 16.04
C THR A 43 4.67 29.74 14.73
N THR A 44 5.98 29.88 14.45
CA THR A 44 6.50 30.46 13.20
C THR A 44 7.62 29.59 12.62
N ARG A 45 7.85 29.76 11.31
CA ARG A 45 9.01 29.14 10.64
C ARG A 45 10.33 29.54 11.27
N GLY A 46 10.51 30.84 11.55
CA GLY A 46 11.72 31.35 12.17
C GLY A 46 12.00 30.72 13.54
N GLN A 47 10.97 30.56 14.40
CA GLN A 47 11.11 29.85 15.67
C GLN A 47 11.50 28.38 15.47
N THR A 48 10.93 27.73 14.46
CA THR A 48 11.26 26.33 14.16
C THR A 48 12.70 26.17 13.69
N ASP A 49 13.17 27.07 12.85
CA ASP A 49 14.53 27.02 12.31
C ASP A 49 15.57 27.41 13.37
N ALA A 50 15.30 28.42 14.20
CA ALA A 50 16.11 28.75 15.38
C ALA A 50 16.22 27.57 16.33
N PHE A 51 15.09 26.93 16.69
CA PHE A 51 15.08 25.75 17.52
C PHE A 51 15.92 24.60 16.95
N LYS A 52 15.82 24.36 15.63
CA LYS A 52 16.61 23.32 14.98
C LYS A 52 18.12 23.62 15.04
N ALA A 53 18.49 24.87 14.83
CA ALA A 53 19.89 25.33 14.91
C ALA A 53 20.44 25.16 16.33
N ASP A 54 19.70 25.66 17.33
CA ASP A 54 20.11 25.65 18.75
C ASP A 54 20.31 24.23 19.28
N HIS A 55 19.47 23.28 18.84
CA HIS A 55 19.51 21.90 19.31
C HIS A 55 20.25 20.94 18.35
N GLY A 56 20.77 21.43 17.24
CA GLY A 56 21.47 20.60 16.23
C GLY A 56 20.59 19.51 15.63
N VAL A 57 19.31 19.81 15.34
CA VAL A 57 18.34 18.83 14.84
C VAL A 57 17.80 19.22 13.48
N LYS A 58 17.49 18.21 12.64
CA LYS A 58 16.98 18.44 11.28
C LYS A 58 15.46 18.62 11.23
N THR A 59 14.75 18.04 12.19
CA THR A 59 13.27 17.91 12.15
C THR A 59 12.62 18.21 13.49
N THR A 60 11.33 18.52 13.47
CA THR A 60 10.42 18.56 14.62
C THR A 60 9.30 17.55 14.40
N PRO A 61 8.69 16.99 15.46
CA PRO A 61 8.84 17.31 16.87
C PRO A 61 10.16 16.82 17.46
N GLN A 62 10.53 17.42 18.60
CA GLN A 62 11.59 16.90 19.46
C GLN A 62 11.04 16.70 20.88
N THR A 63 11.34 15.54 21.44
CA THR A 63 10.88 15.13 22.76
C THR A 63 12.06 15.06 23.73
N PHE A 64 11.85 15.60 24.94
CA PHE A 64 12.78 15.51 26.06
C PHE A 64 12.08 14.81 27.22
N ILE A 65 12.75 13.86 27.86
CA ILE A 65 12.27 13.19 29.07
C ILE A 65 13.28 13.49 30.17
N ASP A 66 12.79 14.06 31.26
CA ASP A 66 13.61 14.48 32.42
C ASP A 66 14.83 15.34 31.98
N GLY A 67 14.65 16.21 30.99
CA GLY A 67 15.67 17.09 30.43
C GLY A 67 16.59 16.44 29.37
N VAL A 68 16.54 15.12 29.20
CA VAL A 68 17.35 14.41 28.20
C VAL A 68 16.60 14.33 26.88
N ARG A 69 17.26 14.74 25.79
CA ARG A 69 16.69 14.65 24.46
C ARG A 69 16.55 13.20 23.99
N ILE A 70 15.34 12.79 23.67
CA ILE A 70 15.03 11.48 23.08
C ILE A 70 15.06 11.57 21.55
N GLY A 71 14.49 12.64 20.97
CA GLY A 71 14.42 12.84 19.53
C GLY A 71 13.00 13.00 18.99
N GLY A 72 12.77 12.61 17.75
CA GLY A 72 11.49 12.68 17.07
C GLY A 72 10.48 11.65 17.56
N HIS A 73 9.34 11.57 16.86
CA HIS A 73 8.29 10.61 17.22
C HIS A 73 8.76 9.15 17.11
N ASP A 74 9.53 8.82 16.10
CA ASP A 74 10.02 7.46 15.90
C ASP A 74 11.10 7.07 16.92
N ASP A 75 11.95 8.02 17.32
CA ASP A 75 12.91 7.81 18.40
C ASP A 75 12.20 7.60 19.74
N LEU A 76 11.12 8.35 19.98
CA LEU A 76 10.27 8.18 21.17
C LEU A 76 9.61 6.79 21.17
N ARG A 77 9.16 6.31 20.03
CA ARG A 77 8.61 4.94 19.91
C ARG A 77 9.68 3.88 20.23
N ARG A 78 10.90 4.03 19.70
CA ARG A 78 12.03 3.13 19.99
C ARG A 78 12.39 3.17 21.48
N HIS A 79 12.39 4.35 22.08
CA HIS A 79 12.63 4.52 23.52
C HIS A 79 11.63 3.73 24.39
N PHE A 80 10.38 3.61 23.95
CA PHE A 80 9.36 2.78 24.61
C PHE A 80 9.31 1.32 24.11
N GLY A 81 10.32 0.84 23.40
CA GLY A 81 10.41 -0.54 22.93
C GLY A 81 9.44 -0.89 21.79
N GLN A 82 8.84 0.11 21.12
CA GLN A 82 7.99 -0.14 19.98
C GLN A 82 8.82 -0.31 18.71
N ARG A 83 8.42 -1.27 17.87
CA ARG A 83 9.01 -1.40 16.54
C ARG A 83 8.67 -0.20 15.67
N VAL A 84 9.68 0.42 15.13
CA VAL A 84 9.56 1.47 14.11
C VAL A 84 10.13 0.90 12.83
N PRO A 85 9.35 0.83 11.74
CA PRO A 85 9.88 0.41 10.46
C PRO A 85 11.02 1.31 10.02
N GLU A 86 12.08 0.74 9.49
CA GLU A 86 13.16 1.52 8.87
C GLU A 86 12.65 2.21 7.61
N GLU A 87 13.20 3.39 7.34
CA GLU A 87 12.87 4.14 6.13
C GLU A 87 13.22 3.28 4.90
N GLY A 88 12.24 2.96 4.07
CA GLY A 88 12.43 2.05 2.93
C GLY A 88 12.24 0.56 3.22
N ALA A 89 11.92 0.15 4.45
CA ALA A 89 11.65 -1.24 4.76
C ALA A 89 10.51 -1.82 3.91
N THR A 90 10.70 -3.05 3.46
CA THR A 90 9.66 -3.82 2.75
C THR A 90 8.41 -3.97 3.63
N SER A 91 7.26 -3.63 3.05
CA SER A 91 5.98 -3.76 3.75
C SER A 91 4.93 -4.41 2.84
N TYR A 92 4.40 -5.54 3.27
CA TYR A 92 3.29 -6.22 2.59
C TYR A 92 1.91 -5.76 3.07
N TRP A 93 1.84 -4.83 4.03
CA TRP A 93 0.57 -4.32 4.58
C TRP A 93 -0.40 -3.81 3.50
N PRO A 94 0.04 -3.01 2.50
CA PRO A 94 -0.88 -2.54 1.46
C PRO A 94 -1.50 -3.70 0.66
N VAL A 95 -0.73 -4.75 0.38
CA VAL A 95 -1.20 -5.94 -0.33
C VAL A 95 -2.22 -6.70 0.51
N ILE A 96 -1.89 -6.95 1.77
CA ILE A 96 -2.79 -7.63 2.71
C ILE A 96 -4.11 -6.86 2.84
N ALA A 97 -4.05 -5.52 2.94
CA ALA A 97 -5.24 -4.68 3.05
C ALA A 97 -6.12 -4.80 1.80
N VAL A 98 -5.54 -4.76 0.60
CA VAL A 98 -6.31 -4.89 -0.66
C VAL A 98 -7.00 -6.23 -0.74
N PHE A 99 -6.28 -7.34 -0.51
CA PHE A 99 -6.88 -8.67 -0.58
C PHE A 99 -7.87 -8.94 0.56
N ALA A 100 -7.66 -8.38 1.76
CA ALA A 100 -8.63 -8.47 2.85
C ALA A 100 -9.93 -7.75 2.50
N VAL A 101 -9.85 -6.55 1.93
CA VAL A 101 -11.02 -5.79 1.46
C VAL A 101 -11.72 -6.54 0.32
N ALA A 102 -10.96 -7.06 -0.66
CA ALA A 102 -11.52 -7.89 -1.73
C ALA A 102 -12.27 -9.11 -1.20
N ALA A 103 -11.70 -9.81 -0.22
CA ALA A 103 -12.33 -10.97 0.40
C ALA A 103 -13.61 -10.61 1.15
N LEU A 104 -13.62 -9.49 1.89
CA LEU A 104 -14.82 -9.01 2.57
C LEU A 104 -15.93 -8.66 1.58
N ILE A 105 -15.62 -7.92 0.53
CA ILE A 105 -16.60 -7.55 -0.50
C ILE A 105 -17.12 -8.80 -1.21
N ALA A 106 -16.22 -9.73 -1.60
CA ALA A 106 -16.61 -10.98 -2.24
C ALA A 106 -17.55 -11.81 -1.35
N SER A 107 -17.25 -11.88 -0.04
CA SER A 107 -18.11 -12.57 0.92
C SER A 107 -19.52 -11.99 0.96
N VAL A 108 -19.65 -10.65 0.99
CA VAL A 108 -20.94 -9.97 1.01
C VAL A 108 -21.69 -10.20 -0.32
N VAL A 109 -21.01 -10.08 -1.46
CA VAL A 109 -21.60 -10.26 -2.80
C VAL A 109 -22.15 -11.67 -2.96
N VAL A 110 -21.35 -12.69 -2.63
CA VAL A 110 -21.75 -14.11 -2.74
C VAL A 110 -22.92 -14.41 -1.81
N TRP A 111 -22.87 -13.91 -0.55
CA TRP A 111 -23.98 -14.11 0.39
C TRP A 111 -25.29 -13.46 -0.09
N TRP A 112 -25.19 -12.28 -0.68
CA TRP A 112 -26.36 -11.56 -1.19
C TRP A 112 -27.00 -12.22 -2.41
N GLN A 113 -26.16 -12.75 -3.34
CA GLN A 113 -26.64 -13.31 -4.61
C GLN A 113 -27.16 -14.74 -4.46
N GLU A 114 -26.45 -15.59 -3.74
CA GLU A 114 -26.62 -17.05 -3.79
C GLU A 114 -26.74 -17.72 -2.42
N GLY A 115 -26.64 -16.96 -1.30
CA GLY A 115 -26.72 -17.53 0.05
C GLY A 115 -25.57 -18.49 0.39
N TRP A 116 -24.31 -18.06 0.31
CA TRP A 116 -23.10 -18.84 0.64
C TRP A 116 -22.86 -20.08 -0.25
N VAL A 117 -22.81 -19.88 -1.54
CA VAL A 117 -22.27 -20.90 -2.44
C VAL A 117 -20.73 -20.74 -2.48
N VAL A 118 -20.02 -21.67 -1.83
CA VAL A 118 -18.54 -21.62 -1.71
C VAL A 118 -17.84 -21.57 -3.08
N ALA A 119 -18.42 -22.22 -4.11
CA ALA A 119 -17.86 -22.24 -5.45
C ALA A 119 -17.85 -20.86 -6.13
N SER A 120 -18.75 -19.94 -5.78
CA SER A 120 -18.83 -18.60 -6.36
C SER A 120 -17.86 -17.62 -5.70
N PHE A 121 -17.29 -17.96 -4.53
CA PHE A 121 -16.38 -17.08 -3.82
C PHE A 121 -15.04 -16.82 -4.57
N PRO A 122 -14.31 -17.85 -5.07
CA PRO A 122 -13.03 -17.61 -5.73
C PRO A 122 -13.15 -16.71 -6.97
N PRO A 123 -14.08 -16.94 -7.91
CA PRO A 123 -14.22 -16.06 -9.08
C PRO A 123 -14.60 -14.63 -8.70
N THR A 124 -15.51 -14.44 -7.74
CA THR A 124 -15.89 -13.12 -7.26
C THR A 124 -14.72 -12.41 -6.58
N PHE A 125 -13.97 -13.11 -5.74
CA PHE A 125 -12.78 -12.58 -5.07
C PHE A 125 -11.71 -12.14 -6.08
N ILE A 126 -11.42 -12.95 -7.09
CA ILE A 126 -10.41 -12.63 -8.11
C ILE A 126 -10.84 -11.40 -8.92
N SER A 127 -12.10 -11.37 -9.38
CA SER A 127 -12.63 -10.23 -10.14
C SER A 127 -12.56 -8.92 -9.36
N ILE A 128 -12.95 -8.93 -8.08
CA ILE A 128 -12.87 -7.75 -7.21
C ILE A 128 -11.40 -7.36 -6.95
N SER A 129 -10.51 -8.34 -6.76
CA SER A 129 -9.09 -8.08 -6.59
C SER A 129 -8.49 -7.39 -7.82
N MET A 130 -8.81 -7.85 -9.03
CA MET A 130 -8.42 -7.19 -10.30
C MET A 130 -8.89 -5.74 -10.34
N CYS A 131 -10.17 -5.48 -10.02
CA CYS A 131 -10.71 -4.12 -10.01
C CYS A 131 -9.98 -3.21 -9.02
N LEU A 132 -9.71 -3.68 -7.79
CA LEU A 132 -9.02 -2.89 -6.76
C LEU A 132 -7.55 -2.63 -7.15
N LEU A 133 -6.85 -3.63 -7.68
CA LEU A 133 -5.46 -3.48 -8.10
C LEU A 133 -5.34 -2.58 -9.34
N ALA A 134 -6.25 -2.70 -10.29
CA ALA A 134 -6.34 -1.78 -11.44
C ALA A 134 -6.60 -0.34 -10.99
N MET A 135 -7.52 -0.13 -10.04
CA MET A 135 -7.77 1.20 -9.45
C MET A 135 -6.49 1.81 -8.83
N LEU A 136 -5.70 1.02 -8.12
CA LEU A 136 -4.43 1.51 -7.55
C LEU A 136 -3.41 1.91 -8.63
N LYS A 137 -3.39 1.19 -9.75
CA LYS A 137 -2.54 1.51 -10.91
C LYS A 137 -3.00 2.79 -11.62
N LEU A 138 -4.32 3.00 -11.69
CA LEU A 138 -4.94 4.18 -12.31
C LEU A 138 -4.78 5.46 -11.49
N GLN A 139 -4.54 5.39 -10.17
CA GLN A 139 -4.33 6.57 -9.32
C GLN A 139 -3.10 7.40 -9.74
N ASP A 140 -2.06 6.74 -10.28
CA ASP A 140 -0.86 7.40 -10.81
C ASP A 140 -0.36 6.60 -12.01
N LEU A 141 -1.04 6.78 -13.13
CA LEU A 141 -0.84 6.02 -14.37
C LEU A 141 0.56 6.21 -14.94
N GLU A 142 1.10 7.43 -14.84
CA GLU A 142 2.44 7.74 -15.32
C GLU A 142 3.52 6.99 -14.52
N LYS A 143 3.40 7.03 -13.20
CA LYS A 143 4.32 6.32 -12.32
C LYS A 143 4.21 4.81 -12.47
N PHE A 144 2.98 4.29 -12.61
CA PHE A 144 2.76 2.88 -12.89
C PHE A 144 3.43 2.48 -14.20
N SER A 145 3.16 3.20 -15.30
CA SER A 145 3.73 2.91 -16.62
C SER A 145 5.26 2.91 -16.58
N THR A 146 5.86 3.94 -15.95
CA THR A 146 7.33 4.03 -15.79
C THR A 146 7.90 2.84 -15.02
N MET A 147 7.25 2.40 -13.94
CA MET A 147 7.72 1.24 -13.17
C MET A 147 7.50 -0.07 -13.94
N PHE A 148 6.38 -0.20 -14.65
CA PHE A 148 6.01 -1.37 -15.43
C PHE A 148 6.97 -1.61 -16.60
N LEU A 149 7.38 -0.56 -17.29
CA LEU A 149 8.40 -0.58 -18.35
C LEU A 149 9.75 -1.18 -17.91
N ASN A 150 10.07 -1.16 -16.61
CA ASN A 150 11.32 -1.71 -16.14
C ASN A 150 11.39 -3.25 -16.24
N TYR A 151 10.25 -3.95 -16.27
CA TYR A 151 10.25 -5.40 -16.23
C TYR A 151 9.30 -6.07 -17.23
N ASP A 152 8.22 -5.43 -17.66
CA ASP A 152 7.27 -6.04 -18.56
C ASP A 152 7.81 -6.10 -20.00
N LEU A 153 7.79 -7.31 -20.58
CA LEU A 153 8.40 -7.59 -21.88
C LEU A 153 7.66 -6.91 -23.03
N LEU A 154 6.33 -6.82 -22.94
CA LEU A 154 5.54 -6.18 -24.00
C LEU A 154 5.62 -4.67 -23.87
N ALA A 155 5.55 -4.13 -22.64
CA ALA A 155 5.67 -2.70 -22.38
C ALA A 155 7.05 -2.16 -22.84
N GLN A 156 8.13 -2.94 -22.69
CA GLN A 156 9.45 -2.56 -23.20
C GLN A 156 9.51 -2.42 -24.72
N ARG A 157 8.69 -3.18 -25.44
CA ARG A 157 8.59 -3.07 -26.90
C ARG A 157 7.58 -2.05 -27.35
N TRP A 158 6.49 -1.91 -26.63
CA TRP A 158 5.39 -1.02 -26.92
C TRP A 158 4.96 -0.25 -25.66
N PRO A 159 5.56 0.93 -25.39
CA PRO A 159 5.33 1.67 -24.17
C PRO A 159 3.86 2.01 -23.88
N TRP A 160 3.04 2.22 -24.91
CA TRP A 160 1.61 2.45 -24.78
C TRP A 160 0.87 1.32 -24.06
N TYR A 161 1.38 0.11 -24.12
CA TYR A 161 0.83 -1.03 -23.39
C TYR A 161 0.81 -0.78 -21.88
N GLY A 162 1.83 -0.10 -21.33
CA GLY A 162 1.86 0.27 -19.92
C GLY A 162 0.72 1.20 -19.51
N TYR A 163 0.22 2.04 -20.42
CA TYR A 163 -0.94 2.89 -20.17
C TYR A 163 -2.27 2.17 -20.36
N ILE A 164 -2.35 1.22 -21.28
CA ILE A 164 -3.57 0.45 -21.60
C ILE A 164 -3.83 -0.64 -20.55
N TYR A 165 -2.76 -1.25 -20.01
CA TYR A 165 -2.82 -2.41 -19.13
C TYR A 165 -3.81 -2.25 -17.94
N PRO A 166 -3.79 -1.15 -17.15
CA PRO A 166 -4.71 -1.01 -16.03
C PRO A 166 -6.19 -0.93 -16.45
N PHE A 167 -6.46 -0.36 -17.62
CA PHE A 167 -7.83 -0.31 -18.17
C PHE A 167 -8.31 -1.67 -18.65
N ALA A 168 -7.42 -2.44 -19.29
CA ALA A 168 -7.72 -3.79 -19.72
C ALA A 168 -7.98 -4.72 -18.52
N GLU A 169 -7.18 -4.59 -17.47
CA GLU A 169 -7.34 -5.33 -16.22
C GLU A 169 -8.66 -4.97 -15.52
N LEU A 170 -8.96 -3.67 -15.39
CA LEU A 170 -10.23 -3.19 -14.81
C LEU A 170 -11.42 -3.70 -15.61
N GLY A 171 -11.39 -3.52 -16.94
CA GLY A 171 -12.46 -3.95 -17.83
C GLY A 171 -12.70 -5.46 -17.74
N ALA A 172 -11.62 -6.27 -17.78
CA ALA A 172 -11.75 -7.70 -17.61
C ALA A 172 -12.34 -8.06 -16.23
N GLY A 173 -11.86 -7.45 -15.15
CA GLY A 173 -12.38 -7.69 -13.80
C GLY A 173 -13.86 -7.35 -13.65
N VAL A 174 -14.31 -6.20 -14.17
CA VAL A 174 -15.72 -5.78 -14.14
C VAL A 174 -16.60 -6.73 -14.97
N LEU A 175 -16.21 -7.08 -16.18
CA LEU A 175 -16.97 -7.99 -17.03
C LEU A 175 -17.05 -9.41 -16.45
N MET A 176 -15.96 -9.88 -15.85
CA MET A 176 -15.92 -11.16 -15.12
C MET A 176 -16.85 -11.15 -13.93
N LEU A 177 -16.84 -10.06 -13.13
CA LEU A 177 -17.71 -9.90 -11.95
C LEU A 177 -19.19 -9.87 -12.35
N ALA A 178 -19.49 -9.20 -13.45
CA ALA A 178 -20.85 -9.13 -13.99
C ALA A 178 -21.31 -10.43 -14.68
N GLY A 179 -20.40 -11.35 -14.98
CA GLY A 179 -20.70 -12.59 -15.71
C GLY A 179 -21.07 -12.36 -17.18
N VAL A 180 -20.70 -11.21 -17.75
CA VAL A 180 -21.06 -10.85 -19.13
C VAL A 180 -19.83 -10.75 -20.02
N LEU A 181 -20.01 -10.91 -21.33
CA LEU A 181 -18.94 -10.84 -22.33
C LEU A 181 -17.72 -11.69 -21.97
N THR A 182 -17.94 -12.89 -21.44
CA THR A 182 -16.87 -13.83 -21.05
C THR A 182 -15.93 -14.16 -22.18
N TRP A 183 -16.47 -14.22 -23.43
CA TRP A 183 -15.70 -14.42 -24.66
C TRP A 183 -14.69 -13.29 -24.93
N LEU A 184 -14.85 -12.11 -24.31
CA LEU A 184 -13.93 -10.98 -24.41
C LEU A 184 -13.05 -10.87 -23.15
N SER A 185 -13.65 -10.91 -21.96
CA SER A 185 -12.95 -10.69 -20.68
C SER A 185 -11.94 -11.80 -20.38
N ALA A 186 -12.29 -13.05 -20.62
CA ALA A 186 -11.40 -14.17 -20.34
C ALA A 186 -10.15 -14.19 -21.25
N PRO A 187 -10.24 -14.04 -22.61
CA PRO A 187 -9.05 -13.90 -23.43
C PRO A 187 -8.18 -12.69 -23.08
N VAL A 188 -8.78 -11.54 -22.76
CA VAL A 188 -8.04 -10.35 -22.34
C VAL A 188 -7.25 -10.63 -21.05
N ALA A 189 -7.90 -11.16 -20.01
CA ALA A 189 -7.24 -11.51 -18.75
C ALA A 189 -6.15 -12.57 -18.95
N LEU A 190 -6.40 -13.58 -19.80
CA LEU A 190 -5.43 -14.62 -20.14
C LEU A 190 -4.17 -14.03 -20.79
N VAL A 191 -4.33 -13.16 -21.78
CA VAL A 191 -3.22 -12.54 -22.50
C VAL A 191 -2.39 -11.65 -21.58
N ILE A 192 -3.04 -10.67 -20.89
CA ILE A 192 -2.31 -9.74 -20.04
C ILE A 192 -1.69 -10.45 -18.83
N GLY A 193 -2.40 -11.42 -18.22
CA GLY A 193 -1.90 -12.22 -17.12
C GLY A 193 -0.70 -13.09 -17.53
N THR A 194 -0.74 -13.72 -18.72
CA THR A 194 0.38 -14.53 -19.21
C THR A 194 1.62 -13.68 -19.49
N ILE A 195 1.46 -12.54 -20.16
CA ILE A 195 2.56 -11.62 -20.42
C ILE A 195 3.15 -11.12 -19.10
N GLY A 196 2.31 -10.72 -18.14
CA GLY A 196 2.74 -10.26 -16.83
C GLY A 196 3.45 -11.37 -16.04
N ALA A 197 2.92 -12.59 -15.99
CA ALA A 197 3.54 -13.72 -15.30
C ALA A 197 4.93 -14.04 -15.87
N VAL A 198 5.06 -14.14 -17.19
CA VAL A 198 6.34 -14.41 -17.87
C VAL A 198 7.33 -13.27 -17.61
N SER A 199 6.88 -12.02 -17.69
CA SER A 199 7.71 -10.84 -17.45
C SER A 199 8.24 -10.80 -16.02
N VAL A 200 7.37 -11.01 -15.03
CA VAL A 200 7.76 -11.05 -13.60
C VAL A 200 8.70 -12.23 -13.34
N PHE A 201 8.35 -13.41 -13.84
CA PHE A 201 9.18 -14.60 -13.66
C PHE A 201 10.59 -14.39 -14.21
N LYS A 202 10.70 -13.88 -15.44
CA LYS A 202 11.98 -13.56 -16.06
C LYS A 202 12.76 -12.53 -15.23
N ALA A 203 12.13 -11.39 -14.88
CA ALA A 203 12.83 -10.30 -14.19
C ALA A 203 13.33 -10.71 -12.78
N VAL A 204 12.55 -11.49 -12.03
CA VAL A 204 12.85 -11.83 -10.64
C VAL A 204 13.66 -13.10 -10.49
N TYR A 205 13.29 -14.18 -11.22
CA TYR A 205 13.87 -15.51 -11.01
C TYR A 205 15.00 -15.83 -11.98
N ILE A 206 14.96 -15.32 -13.21
CA ILE A 206 16.03 -15.52 -14.20
C ILE A 206 17.07 -14.41 -14.08
N ASP A 207 16.64 -13.15 -14.25
CA ASP A 207 17.53 -11.98 -14.25
C ASP A 207 17.91 -11.51 -12.83
N ARG A 208 17.26 -12.06 -11.78
CA ARG A 208 17.48 -11.78 -10.35
C ARG A 208 17.49 -10.29 -9.99
N ARG A 209 16.66 -9.51 -10.66
CA ARG A 209 16.56 -8.05 -10.47
C ARG A 209 15.79 -7.73 -9.19
N LYS A 210 16.32 -6.81 -8.38
CA LYS A 210 15.64 -6.28 -7.19
C LYS A 210 14.80 -5.07 -7.58
N LEU A 211 13.55 -5.29 -7.95
CA LEU A 211 12.62 -4.26 -8.39
C LEU A 211 11.47 -4.09 -7.39
N LYS A 212 10.84 -2.91 -7.40
CA LYS A 212 9.60 -2.67 -6.65
C LYS A 212 8.39 -3.04 -7.51
N CYS A 213 7.34 -3.55 -6.84
CA CYS A 213 6.07 -3.84 -7.51
C CYS A 213 5.36 -2.56 -7.91
N ALA A 214 4.89 -2.51 -9.15
CA ALA A 214 4.01 -1.45 -9.63
C ALA A 214 2.54 -1.67 -9.21
N CYS A 215 2.18 -2.88 -8.73
CA CYS A 215 0.80 -3.34 -8.53
C CYS A 215 0.04 -2.57 -7.44
N VAL A 216 0.72 -2.06 -6.40
CA VAL A 216 0.10 -1.49 -5.19
C VAL A 216 0.35 0.02 -5.10
N GLY A 217 0.36 0.69 -6.24
CA GLY A 217 0.66 2.12 -6.32
C GLY A 217 2.14 2.43 -6.09
N GLY A 218 2.66 3.41 -6.83
CA GLY A 218 4.10 3.69 -6.92
C GLY A 218 4.77 4.26 -5.66
N SER A 219 4.07 4.36 -4.52
CA SER A 219 4.63 4.78 -3.22
C SER A 219 4.91 3.60 -2.28
N SER A 220 4.55 2.37 -2.65
CA SER A 220 4.74 1.20 -1.81
C SER A 220 6.16 0.62 -1.93
N ASN A 221 6.71 0.12 -0.81
CA ASN A 221 7.97 -0.62 -0.79
C ASN A 221 7.75 -2.14 -0.89
N VAL A 222 6.76 -2.56 -1.65
CA VAL A 222 6.50 -3.97 -1.95
C VAL A 222 7.50 -4.43 -3.02
N PRO A 223 8.27 -5.51 -2.80
CA PRO A 223 9.15 -6.03 -3.82
C PRO A 223 8.36 -6.68 -4.96
N LEU A 224 8.85 -6.51 -6.18
CA LEU A 224 8.37 -7.28 -7.33
C LEU A 224 8.71 -8.76 -7.11
N GLY A 225 7.78 -9.65 -7.33
CA GLY A 225 8.02 -11.09 -7.18
C GLY A 225 6.75 -11.85 -6.86
N PHE A 226 6.73 -12.48 -5.68
CA PHE A 226 5.63 -13.38 -5.31
C PHE A 226 4.24 -12.77 -5.46
N VAL A 227 4.05 -11.53 -5.00
CA VAL A 227 2.73 -10.85 -5.07
C VAL A 227 2.29 -10.66 -6.52
N SER A 228 3.16 -10.07 -7.36
CA SER A 228 2.83 -9.81 -8.76
C SER A 228 2.65 -11.11 -9.56
N LEU A 229 3.44 -12.14 -9.25
CA LEU A 229 3.29 -13.42 -9.89
C LEU A 229 1.95 -14.08 -9.51
N THR A 230 1.60 -14.07 -8.24
CA THR A 230 0.32 -14.61 -7.74
C THR A 230 -0.87 -13.90 -8.39
N GLU A 231 -0.85 -12.57 -8.48
CA GLU A 231 -1.87 -11.77 -9.16
C GLU A 231 -2.08 -12.25 -10.60
N ASN A 232 -1.00 -12.35 -11.37
CA ASN A 232 -1.07 -12.78 -12.76
C ASN A 232 -1.55 -14.24 -12.89
N LEU A 233 -1.09 -15.15 -12.01
CA LEU A 233 -1.55 -16.54 -12.00
C LEU A 233 -3.02 -16.67 -11.65
N MET A 234 -3.53 -15.85 -10.74
CA MET A 234 -4.97 -15.80 -10.42
C MET A 234 -5.79 -15.35 -11.63
N MET A 235 -5.32 -14.36 -12.39
CA MET A 235 -5.96 -13.91 -13.64
C MET A 235 -6.00 -15.01 -14.68
N ILE A 236 -4.88 -15.72 -14.88
CA ILE A 236 -4.79 -16.86 -15.81
C ILE A 236 -5.73 -17.98 -15.39
N GLY A 237 -5.67 -18.38 -14.13
CA GLY A 237 -6.52 -19.44 -13.58
C GLY A 237 -8.01 -19.13 -13.73
N MET A 238 -8.41 -17.88 -13.46
CA MET A 238 -9.78 -17.44 -13.63
C MET A 238 -10.21 -17.43 -15.09
N ALA A 239 -9.36 -16.95 -16.00
CA ALA A 239 -9.63 -16.94 -17.43
C ALA A 239 -9.83 -18.36 -17.99
N ILE A 240 -8.96 -19.30 -17.59
CA ILE A 240 -9.10 -20.72 -17.99
C ILE A 240 -10.39 -21.30 -17.44
N TRP A 241 -10.70 -21.04 -16.16
CA TRP A 241 -11.95 -21.50 -15.53
C TRP A 241 -13.18 -21.05 -16.30
N MET A 242 -13.25 -19.75 -16.65
CA MET A 242 -14.39 -19.17 -17.40
C MET A 242 -14.51 -19.70 -18.82
N LEU A 243 -13.39 -20.03 -19.48
CA LEU A 243 -13.40 -20.62 -20.81
C LEU A 243 -13.76 -22.11 -20.78
N ALA A 244 -13.39 -22.83 -19.71
CA ALA A 244 -13.67 -24.27 -19.56
C ALA A 244 -15.10 -24.56 -19.09
N MET A 245 -15.68 -23.64 -18.33
CA MET A 245 -17.08 -23.74 -17.87
C MET A 245 -17.86 -22.56 -18.45
N PRO A 246 -18.32 -22.65 -19.71
CA PRO A 246 -19.18 -21.61 -20.26
C PRO A 246 -20.41 -21.51 -19.36
N MET A 247 -20.56 -20.40 -18.68
CA MET A 247 -21.75 -20.11 -17.90
C MET A 247 -22.91 -20.11 -18.90
N GLY A 248 -23.83 -21.06 -18.73
CA GLY A 248 -25.01 -21.16 -19.55
C GLY A 248 -25.74 -19.81 -19.54
N GLY A 249 -25.98 -19.27 -20.72
CA GLY A 249 -26.74 -18.04 -20.89
C GLY A 249 -28.19 -18.19 -20.48
#